data_6ba258863ae4930bca24d552cb8315a9
#
_entry.id   6ba258863ae4930bca24d552cb8315a9
#
_cell.length_a   1.000
_cell.length_b   1.000
_cell.length_c   1.000
_cell.angle_alpha   90.00
_cell.angle_beta   90.00
_cell.angle_gamma   90.00
#
_symmetry.space_group_name_H-M   'P 1'
#
loop_
_entity.id
_entity.type
_entity.pdbx_description
1 polymer ?
#
loop_
_entity_poly.entity_id
_entity_poly.type
_entity_poly.pdbx_seq_one_letter_code
_entity_poly.pdbx_strand_id
1 'polypeptide(L)'
;MKRYITLLSLGLCLAVPMLSQASDINPVMHVTNVHNGQYDAALDAITDTKFYGPYQFRVLKNAIETQGETKDIDGRAFRTSDGVFMHVKARSIDKSSASLDKEVKKIIEDRTVPEPTVKMVLPVKHDVIEVNNDGVRSLLAEFMYGWPLHNRTDMVLVTDYEDTRYYYKLQFYRDKLPNGVRIEQLRQMIMDAQFSYK
;
A
#
# COMPACT_ATOMS: atom_id res chain seq x y z
N MET A 1 -8.01 -48.98 -58.58
CA MET A 1 -7.55 -48.92 -57.18
C MET A 1 -7.07 -47.50 -56.87
N LYS A 2 -7.86 -46.71 -56.18
CA LYS A 2 -7.48 -45.35 -55.75
C LYS A 2 -7.16 -45.41 -54.27
N ARG A 3 -5.90 -45.13 -53.89
CA ARG A 3 -5.44 -45.03 -52.51
C ARG A 3 -5.64 -43.60 -52.03
N TYR A 4 -6.49 -43.43 -51.01
CA TYR A 4 -6.61 -42.17 -50.29
C TYR A 4 -5.56 -42.12 -49.17
N ILE A 5 -4.70 -41.11 -49.23
CA ILE A 5 -3.75 -40.78 -48.16
C ILE A 5 -4.44 -39.77 -47.24
N THR A 6 -4.78 -40.22 -46.03
CA THR A 6 -5.30 -39.33 -45.00
C THR A 6 -4.14 -38.69 -44.27
N LEU A 7 -3.97 -37.36 -44.45
CA LEU A 7 -3.03 -36.57 -43.66
C LEU A 7 -3.64 -36.32 -42.29
N LEU A 8 -3.08 -36.93 -41.25
CA LEU A 8 -3.32 -36.54 -39.88
C LEU A 8 -2.49 -35.30 -39.56
N SER A 9 -3.14 -34.14 -39.43
CA SER A 9 -2.52 -32.96 -38.88
C SER A 9 -2.48 -33.06 -37.35
N LEU A 10 -1.30 -33.39 -36.80
CA LEU A 10 -1.04 -33.25 -35.37
C LEU A 10 -0.95 -31.77 -35.03
N GLY A 11 -2.02 -31.23 -34.47
CA GLY A 11 -2.02 -29.90 -33.83
C GLY A 11 -1.20 -29.97 -32.55
N LEU A 12 0.03 -29.49 -32.61
CA LEU A 12 0.89 -29.28 -31.44
C LEU A 12 0.35 -28.06 -30.69
N CYS A 13 -0.56 -28.22 -29.73
CA CYS A 13 -0.89 -27.19 -28.74
C CYS A 13 0.32 -27.00 -27.85
N LEU A 14 1.13 -26.00 -28.19
CA LEU A 14 2.10 -25.45 -27.25
C LEU A 14 1.32 -24.78 -26.11
N ALA A 15 1.06 -25.56 -25.06
CA ALA A 15 0.68 -24.99 -23.77
C ALA A 15 1.89 -24.16 -23.29
N VAL A 16 1.82 -22.85 -23.52
CA VAL A 16 2.70 -21.91 -22.85
C VAL A 16 2.37 -22.05 -21.35
N PRO A 17 3.30 -22.50 -20.50
CA PRO A 17 3.06 -22.45 -19.08
C PRO A 17 2.90 -20.96 -18.74
N MET A 18 1.68 -20.56 -18.37
CA MET A 18 1.51 -19.34 -17.58
C MET A 18 2.29 -19.59 -16.30
N LEU A 19 3.52 -19.08 -16.26
CA LEU A 19 4.24 -18.87 -15.02
C LEU A 19 3.38 -17.87 -14.22
N SER A 20 2.47 -18.39 -13.40
CA SER A 20 1.94 -17.61 -12.31
C SER A 20 3.17 -17.25 -11.47
N GLN A 21 3.60 -15.99 -11.57
CA GLN A 21 4.59 -15.50 -10.63
C GLN A 21 3.94 -15.62 -9.26
N ALA A 22 4.34 -16.65 -8.53
CA ALA A 22 3.94 -16.79 -7.15
C ALA A 22 4.34 -15.50 -6.44
N SER A 23 3.39 -14.86 -5.81
CA SER A 23 3.63 -13.66 -5.02
C SER A 23 4.71 -13.96 -3.98
N ASP A 24 5.73 -13.09 -3.87
CA ASP A 24 6.82 -13.25 -2.89
C ASP A 24 6.32 -13.14 -1.44
N ILE A 25 5.10 -12.64 -1.25
CA ILE A 25 4.40 -12.56 0.03
C ILE A 25 2.98 -13.14 -0.12
N ASN A 26 2.44 -13.63 0.99
CA ASN A 26 1.06 -14.15 1.05
C ASN A 26 0.20 -13.19 1.87
N PRO A 27 -0.61 -12.31 1.25
CA PRO A 27 -1.46 -11.38 1.97
C PRO A 27 -2.49 -12.12 2.83
N VAL A 28 -2.72 -11.64 4.04
CA VAL A 28 -3.74 -12.21 4.95
C VAL A 28 -5.16 -11.81 4.57
N MET A 29 -5.32 -10.75 3.77
CA MET A 29 -6.61 -10.23 3.32
C MET A 29 -6.49 -9.67 1.91
N HIS A 30 -7.56 -9.84 1.12
CA HIS A 30 -7.71 -9.23 -0.20
C HIS A 30 -8.91 -8.29 -0.19
N VAL A 31 -8.72 -7.05 -0.64
CA VAL A 31 -9.76 -6.03 -0.74
C VAL A 31 -9.81 -5.54 -2.18
N THR A 32 -10.99 -5.58 -2.80
CA THR A 32 -11.17 -5.14 -4.18
C THR A 32 -12.15 -3.97 -4.22
N ASN A 33 -11.81 -2.94 -4.98
CA ASN A 33 -12.60 -1.74 -5.19
C ASN A 33 -13.15 -1.15 -3.89
N VAL A 34 -12.25 -0.60 -3.08
CA VAL A 34 -12.62 0.13 -1.86
C VAL A 34 -13.64 1.25 -2.16
N HIS A 35 -13.63 1.71 -3.42
CA HIS A 35 -14.56 2.75 -3.94
C HIS A 35 -15.80 2.22 -4.66
N ASN A 36 -16.38 1.15 -4.31
CA ASN A 36 -17.60 0.61 -5.00
C ASN A 36 -18.77 1.59 -5.19
N GLY A 37 -18.50 2.87 -5.44
CA GLY A 37 -19.51 3.92 -5.60
C GLY A 37 -20.31 4.22 -4.32
N GLN A 38 -20.06 3.49 -3.25
CA GLN A 38 -20.56 3.80 -1.91
C GLN A 38 -19.54 4.71 -1.24
N TYR A 39 -19.69 6.00 -1.47
CA TYR A 39 -19.03 7.01 -0.66
C TYR A 39 -19.34 6.71 0.81
N ASP A 40 -18.31 6.41 1.60
CA ASP A 40 -18.48 6.41 3.05
C ASP A 40 -18.59 7.87 3.49
N ALA A 41 -19.83 8.35 3.64
CA ALA A 41 -20.09 9.72 4.08
C ALA A 41 -19.40 10.05 5.41
N ALA A 42 -19.17 9.04 6.25
CA ALA A 42 -18.43 9.19 7.50
C ALA A 42 -16.94 9.45 7.24
N LEU A 43 -16.35 8.82 6.20
CA LEU A 43 -14.96 9.07 5.80
C LEU A 43 -14.81 10.48 5.19
N ASP A 44 -15.73 10.88 4.32
CA ASP A 44 -15.74 12.22 3.72
C ASP A 44 -15.95 13.32 4.76
N ALA A 45 -16.68 13.04 5.81
CA ALA A 45 -16.86 13.99 6.91
C ALA A 45 -15.55 14.33 7.63
N ILE A 46 -14.59 13.42 7.69
CA ILE A 46 -13.34 13.55 8.45
C ILE A 46 -12.09 13.72 7.58
N THR A 47 -12.18 13.56 6.26
CA THR A 47 -11.02 13.60 5.35
C THR A 47 -11.18 14.63 4.23
N ASP A 48 -10.03 15.11 3.72
CA ASP A 48 -9.89 15.84 2.46
C ASP A 48 -9.12 15.00 1.45
N THR A 49 -9.45 15.15 0.17
CA THR A 49 -8.68 14.57 -0.93
C THR A 49 -7.50 15.47 -1.29
N LYS A 50 -6.34 14.87 -1.48
CA LYS A 50 -5.09 15.51 -1.93
C LYS A 50 -4.50 14.75 -3.10
N PHE A 51 -3.55 15.40 -3.79
CA PHE A 51 -2.90 14.82 -4.97
C PHE A 51 -1.37 14.91 -4.85
N TYR A 52 -0.68 13.89 -5.34
CA TYR A 52 0.75 13.89 -5.57
C TYR A 52 1.03 13.35 -6.98
N GLY A 53 1.15 14.26 -7.96
CA GLY A 53 1.05 13.89 -9.37
C GLY A 53 -0.32 13.29 -9.69
N PRO A 54 -0.39 12.14 -10.38
CA PRO A 54 -1.64 11.44 -10.67
C PRO A 54 -2.23 10.70 -9.46
N TYR A 55 -1.44 10.56 -8.38
CA TYR A 55 -1.83 9.80 -7.19
C TYR A 55 -2.77 10.64 -6.30
N GLN A 56 -3.99 10.17 -6.16
CA GLN A 56 -5.02 10.73 -5.30
C GLN A 56 -5.03 9.99 -3.97
N PHE A 57 -5.01 10.72 -2.86
CA PHE A 57 -5.03 10.16 -1.51
C PHE A 57 -5.81 11.05 -0.55
N ARG A 58 -6.24 10.51 0.57
CA ARG A 58 -6.97 11.25 1.59
C ARG A 58 -6.07 11.63 2.76
N VAL A 59 -6.36 12.76 3.39
CA VAL A 59 -5.76 13.19 4.64
C VAL A 59 -6.85 13.62 5.61
N LEU A 60 -6.62 13.55 6.92
CA LEU A 60 -7.56 14.08 7.90
C LEU A 60 -7.73 15.60 7.74
N LYS A 61 -8.97 16.11 7.81
CA LYS A 61 -9.29 17.53 7.61
C LYS A 61 -8.55 18.48 8.55
N ASN A 62 -8.25 18.04 9.77
CA ASN A 62 -7.51 18.80 10.76
C ASN A 62 -5.98 18.67 10.62
N ALA A 63 -5.50 18.00 9.58
CA ALA A 63 -4.08 17.87 9.34
C ALA A 63 -3.51 19.11 8.65
N ILE A 64 -2.36 19.55 9.15
CA ILE A 64 -1.57 20.63 8.55
C ILE A 64 -0.48 19.99 7.69
N GLU A 65 -0.31 20.49 6.47
CA GLU A 65 0.82 20.10 5.63
C GLU A 65 2.10 20.65 6.24
N THR A 66 3.01 19.78 6.61
CA THR A 66 4.32 20.15 7.14
C THR A 66 5.27 20.33 5.96
N GLN A 67 5.59 21.57 5.61
CA GLN A 67 6.67 21.87 4.68
C GLN A 67 7.98 21.55 5.39
N GLY A 68 8.56 20.39 5.05
CA GLY A 68 9.94 20.01 5.29
C GLY A 68 10.65 20.59 6.51
N GLU A 69 10.16 20.33 7.73
CA GLU A 69 10.94 20.62 8.95
C GLU A 69 12.27 19.84 8.98
N THR A 70 12.40 18.83 8.12
CA THR A 70 13.65 18.13 7.86
C THR A 70 13.92 18.15 6.35
N LYS A 71 15.14 18.52 5.95
CA LYS A 71 15.60 18.49 4.55
C LYS A 71 15.50 17.14 3.85
N ASP A 72 15.06 16.10 4.58
CA ASP A 72 15.06 14.71 4.18
C ASP A 72 13.64 14.15 3.88
N ILE A 73 12.57 14.99 3.95
CA ILE A 73 11.23 14.53 3.60
C ILE A 73 11.02 14.73 2.10
N ASP A 74 11.29 13.67 1.34
CA ASP A 74 10.89 13.58 -0.06
C ASP A 74 9.38 13.29 -0.14
N GLY A 75 8.61 14.16 -0.82
CA GLY A 75 7.16 14.02 -0.97
C GLY A 75 6.35 15.05 -0.18
N ARG A 76 5.10 14.69 0.18
CA ARG A 76 4.17 15.54 0.93
C ARG A 76 3.86 14.90 2.28
N ALA A 77 4.02 15.67 3.35
CA ALA A 77 3.77 15.22 4.71
C ALA A 77 2.68 16.08 5.38
N PHE A 78 1.84 15.44 6.18
CA PHE A 78 0.73 16.05 6.91
C PHE A 78 0.72 15.56 8.35
N ARG A 79 0.34 16.41 9.28
CA ARG A 79 0.28 16.05 10.69
C ARG A 79 -0.93 16.69 11.36
N THR A 80 -1.61 15.92 12.23
CA THR A 80 -2.63 16.46 13.13
C THR A 80 -2.02 16.84 14.48
N SER A 81 -2.70 17.71 15.24
CA SER A 81 -2.33 18.04 16.64
C SER A 81 -2.28 16.81 17.54
N ASP A 82 -3.13 15.80 17.28
CA ASP A 82 -3.22 14.56 18.04
C ASP A 82 -2.14 13.53 17.65
N GLY A 83 -1.24 13.89 16.76
CA GLY A 83 -0.07 13.09 16.41
C GLY A 83 -0.30 12.03 15.33
N VAL A 84 -1.37 12.12 14.54
CA VAL A 84 -1.49 11.34 13.31
C VAL A 84 -0.58 11.94 12.25
N PHE A 85 0.33 11.13 11.72
CA PHE A 85 1.27 11.53 10.68
C PHE A 85 0.96 10.79 9.39
N MET A 86 0.86 11.52 8.29
CA MET A 86 0.60 11.02 6.95
C MET A 86 1.70 11.51 6.01
N HIS A 87 2.24 10.62 5.18
CA HIS A 87 3.31 10.97 4.25
C HIS A 87 3.17 10.21 2.95
N VAL A 88 3.15 10.93 1.83
CA VAL A 88 3.17 10.37 0.49
C VAL A 88 4.45 10.74 -0.22
N LYS A 89 5.12 9.77 -0.81
CA LYS A 89 6.28 9.96 -1.69
C LYS A 89 6.22 9.03 -2.88
N ALA A 90 6.98 9.36 -3.92
CA ALA A 90 7.13 8.51 -5.09
C ALA A 90 8.60 8.38 -5.48
N ARG A 91 8.92 7.29 -6.18
CA ARG A 91 10.21 7.11 -6.83
C ARG A 91 10.01 6.44 -8.18
N SER A 92 10.85 6.76 -9.14
CA SER A 92 10.89 6.05 -10.42
C SER A 92 11.30 4.60 -10.22
N ILE A 93 10.70 3.71 -11.00
CA ILE A 93 11.06 2.30 -11.10
C ILE A 93 11.41 1.97 -12.54
N ASP A 94 12.31 1.02 -12.73
CA ASP A 94 12.73 0.49 -14.02
C ASP A 94 12.73 -1.05 -14.00
N LYS A 95 13.19 -1.66 -15.08
CA LYS A 95 13.23 -3.13 -15.20
C LYS A 95 14.14 -3.81 -14.17
N SER A 96 15.08 -3.09 -13.56
CA SER A 96 16.00 -3.60 -12.53
C SER A 96 15.43 -3.45 -11.11
N SER A 97 14.37 -2.68 -10.97
CA SER A 97 13.73 -2.44 -9.66
C SER A 97 13.09 -3.72 -9.12
N ALA A 98 13.14 -3.87 -7.81
CA ALA A 98 12.46 -4.98 -7.14
C ALA A 98 10.96 -4.97 -7.45
N SER A 99 10.31 -6.13 -7.54
CA SER A 99 8.86 -6.22 -7.67
C SER A 99 8.16 -5.60 -6.46
N LEU A 100 6.86 -5.28 -6.60
CA LEU A 100 6.05 -4.75 -5.51
C LEU A 100 6.12 -5.65 -4.26
N ASP A 101 6.00 -6.96 -4.44
CA ASP A 101 6.06 -7.96 -3.36
C ASP A 101 7.43 -7.95 -2.65
N LYS A 102 8.53 -7.89 -3.41
CA LYS A 102 9.89 -7.81 -2.84
C LYS A 102 10.12 -6.52 -2.06
N GLU A 103 9.57 -5.40 -2.57
CA GLU A 103 9.66 -4.13 -1.87
C GLU A 103 8.92 -4.17 -0.54
N VAL A 104 7.69 -4.69 -0.52
CA VAL A 104 6.91 -4.80 0.73
C VAL A 104 7.55 -5.82 1.67
N LYS A 105 8.05 -6.95 1.16
CA LYS A 105 8.82 -7.91 1.95
C LYS A 105 10.02 -7.25 2.63
N LYS A 106 10.79 -6.45 1.90
CA LYS A 106 11.89 -5.68 2.46
C LYS A 106 11.43 -4.72 3.56
N ILE A 107 10.32 -3.99 3.34
CA ILE A 107 9.75 -3.10 4.37
C ILE A 107 9.39 -3.87 5.65
N ILE A 108 8.90 -5.10 5.51
CA ILE A 108 8.58 -5.97 6.64
C ILE A 108 9.87 -6.42 7.34
N GLU A 109 10.84 -6.92 6.58
CA GLU A 109 12.13 -7.37 7.12
C GLU A 109 12.84 -6.24 7.88
N ASP A 110 12.94 -5.04 7.28
CA ASP A 110 13.56 -3.86 7.91
C ASP A 110 12.91 -3.49 9.26
N ARG A 111 11.67 -3.93 9.54
CA ARG A 111 10.94 -3.62 10.76
C ARG A 111 10.79 -4.79 11.74
N THR A 112 10.92 -6.02 11.27
CA THR A 112 10.65 -7.24 12.06
C THR A 112 11.90 -8.05 12.36
N VAL A 113 12.97 -7.87 11.57
CA VAL A 113 14.25 -8.54 11.82
C VAL A 113 15.14 -7.64 12.66
N PRO A 114 15.56 -8.08 13.88
CA PRO A 114 16.42 -7.27 14.73
C PRO A 114 17.80 -7.08 14.08
N GLU A 115 18.24 -5.84 13.97
CA GLU A 115 19.63 -5.56 13.65
C GLU A 115 20.50 -5.68 14.92
N PRO A 116 21.60 -6.44 14.92
CA PRO A 116 22.42 -6.67 16.12
C PRO A 116 22.99 -5.39 16.75
N THR A 117 23.15 -4.34 15.95
CA THR A 117 23.79 -3.07 16.36
C THR A 117 22.81 -1.98 16.74
N VAL A 118 21.50 -2.16 16.46
CA VAL A 118 20.48 -1.14 16.68
C VAL A 118 19.45 -1.61 17.68
N LYS A 119 19.20 -0.83 18.76
CA LYS A 119 18.06 -1.06 19.66
C LYS A 119 16.76 -0.72 18.94
N MET A 120 16.17 -1.71 18.29
CA MET A 120 14.92 -1.56 17.55
C MET A 120 13.74 -2.09 18.37
N VAL A 121 12.65 -1.34 18.41
CA VAL A 121 11.40 -1.84 18.98
C VAL A 121 10.64 -2.57 17.88
N LEU A 122 10.49 -3.88 18.04
CA LEU A 122 9.79 -4.71 17.07
C LEU A 122 8.27 -4.59 17.19
N PRO A 123 7.52 -4.70 16.09
CA PRO A 123 6.08 -4.80 16.15
C PRO A 123 5.65 -6.09 16.86
N VAL A 124 4.60 -6.01 17.66
CA VAL A 124 3.98 -7.19 18.30
C VAL A 124 3.14 -7.99 17.30
N LYS A 125 2.72 -7.36 16.22
CA LYS A 125 1.98 -7.96 15.10
C LYS A 125 2.24 -7.19 13.82
N HIS A 126 2.28 -7.88 12.70
CA HIS A 126 2.20 -7.27 11.37
C HIS A 126 1.27 -8.09 10.47
N ASP A 127 0.59 -7.41 9.56
CA ASP A 127 -0.31 -8.00 8.58
C ASP A 127 -0.03 -7.38 7.19
N VAL A 128 -0.37 -8.10 6.13
CA VAL A 128 -0.34 -7.58 4.76
C VAL A 128 -1.73 -7.71 4.15
N ILE A 129 -2.22 -6.64 3.55
CA ILE A 129 -3.50 -6.59 2.85
C ILE A 129 -3.22 -6.28 1.39
N GLU A 130 -3.73 -7.11 0.49
CA GLU A 130 -3.73 -6.78 -0.93
C GLU A 130 -4.95 -5.93 -1.25
N VAL A 131 -4.72 -4.78 -1.88
CA VAL A 131 -5.75 -3.84 -2.30
C VAL A 131 -5.73 -3.75 -3.82
N ASN A 132 -6.89 -3.87 -4.44
CA ASN A 132 -7.06 -3.68 -5.88
C ASN A 132 -8.13 -2.60 -6.11
N ASN A 133 -7.71 -1.42 -6.52
CA ASN A 133 -8.59 -0.32 -6.90
C ASN A 133 -8.49 -0.08 -8.40
N ASP A 134 -9.60 -0.28 -9.12
CA ASP A 134 -9.72 -0.06 -10.58
C ASP A 134 -8.64 -0.77 -11.39
N GLY A 135 -8.31 -2.02 -11.00
CA GLY A 135 -7.29 -2.84 -11.65
C GLY A 135 -5.85 -2.51 -11.24
N VAL A 136 -5.63 -1.51 -10.39
CA VAL A 136 -4.31 -1.21 -9.84
C VAL A 136 -4.10 -1.96 -8.54
N ARG A 137 -3.10 -2.84 -8.52
CA ARG A 137 -2.71 -3.62 -7.36
C ARG A 137 -1.81 -2.82 -6.42
N SER A 138 -2.16 -2.80 -5.15
CA SER A 138 -1.37 -2.23 -4.07
C SER A 138 -1.20 -3.23 -2.93
N LEU A 139 -0.18 -3.06 -2.11
CA LEU A 139 0.05 -3.85 -0.91
C LEU A 139 0.14 -2.92 0.30
N LEU A 140 -0.71 -3.15 1.28
CA LEU A 140 -0.71 -2.46 2.56
C LEU A 140 -0.05 -3.33 3.62
N ALA A 141 1.10 -2.89 4.13
CA ALA A 141 1.74 -3.48 5.31
C ALA A 141 1.32 -2.69 6.56
N GLU A 142 0.74 -3.37 7.54
CA GLU A 142 0.33 -2.80 8.83
C GLU A 142 1.20 -3.37 9.95
N PHE A 143 1.73 -2.51 10.82
CA PHE A 143 2.59 -2.88 11.96
C PHE A 143 2.01 -2.33 13.24
N MET A 144 1.77 -3.19 14.21
CA MET A 144 1.27 -2.82 15.53
C MET A 144 2.38 -2.94 16.56
N TYR A 145 2.63 -1.85 17.29
CA TYR A 145 3.62 -1.80 18.35
C TYR A 145 2.91 -1.72 19.71
N GLY A 146 3.50 -2.38 20.69
CA GLY A 146 3.10 -2.28 22.08
C GLY A 146 3.93 -1.24 22.85
N TRP A 147 4.03 -1.42 24.17
CA TRP A 147 4.92 -0.63 25.01
C TRP A 147 6.41 -0.90 24.62
N PRO A 148 7.35 0.08 24.57
CA PRO A 148 7.19 1.47 25.02
C PRO A 148 6.66 2.46 23.99
N LEU A 149 6.23 2.03 22.81
CA LEU A 149 5.75 2.91 21.75
C LEU A 149 4.25 3.26 21.87
N HIS A 150 3.67 3.16 23.08
CA HIS A 150 2.32 3.62 23.38
C HIS A 150 1.24 3.13 22.39
N ASN A 151 1.29 1.84 22.05
CA ASN A 151 0.32 1.25 21.12
C ASN A 151 0.30 1.93 19.72
N ARG A 152 1.47 2.31 19.21
CA ARG A 152 1.60 2.89 17.87
C ARG A 152 1.20 1.89 16.79
N THR A 153 0.58 2.38 15.75
CA THR A 153 0.34 1.66 14.50
C THR A 153 0.99 2.43 13.35
N ASP A 154 1.72 1.71 12.52
CA ASP A 154 2.27 2.21 11.26
C ASP A 154 1.62 1.43 10.12
N MET A 155 1.16 2.12 9.10
CA MET A 155 0.64 1.55 7.86
C MET A 155 1.45 2.07 6.69
N VAL A 156 1.77 1.22 5.73
CA VAL A 156 2.49 1.61 4.51
C VAL A 156 1.80 0.95 3.32
N LEU A 157 1.08 1.74 2.53
CA LEU A 157 0.56 1.31 1.24
C LEU A 157 1.63 1.55 0.18
N VAL A 158 1.93 0.52 -0.59
CA VAL A 158 2.87 0.58 -1.72
C VAL A 158 2.11 0.25 -2.99
N THR A 159 2.24 1.09 -4.00
CA THR A 159 1.54 0.94 -5.28
C THR A 159 2.50 1.23 -6.42
N ASP A 160 2.55 0.32 -7.41
CA ASP A 160 3.24 0.56 -8.68
C ASP A 160 2.21 1.02 -9.71
N TYR A 161 2.48 2.16 -10.34
CA TYR A 161 1.68 2.70 -11.42
C TYR A 161 2.59 3.27 -12.51
N GLU A 162 2.47 2.74 -13.72
CA GLU A 162 3.40 3.03 -14.82
C GLU A 162 4.86 2.73 -14.41
N ASP A 163 5.75 3.70 -14.54
CA ASP A 163 7.17 3.63 -14.18
C ASP A 163 7.47 4.25 -12.80
N THR A 164 6.46 4.35 -11.94
CA THR A 164 6.56 5.04 -10.66
C THR A 164 5.98 4.19 -9.52
N ARG A 165 6.70 4.11 -8.41
CA ARG A 165 6.27 3.50 -7.17
C ARG A 165 5.91 4.56 -6.16
N TYR A 166 4.68 4.48 -5.66
CA TYR A 166 4.13 5.37 -4.66
C TYR A 166 4.10 4.69 -3.29
N TYR A 167 4.42 5.46 -2.27
CA TYR A 167 4.36 5.04 -0.88
C TYR A 167 3.45 6.00 -0.13
N TYR A 168 2.36 5.50 0.42
CA TYR A 168 1.55 6.26 1.36
C TYR A 168 1.74 5.68 2.76
N LYS A 169 2.31 6.45 3.66
CA LYS A 169 2.57 6.07 5.06
C LYS A 169 1.59 6.77 5.98
N LEU A 170 1.08 6.03 6.94
CA LEU A 170 0.21 6.52 8.01
C LEU A 170 0.77 6.00 9.33
N GLN A 171 0.93 6.90 10.31
CA GLN A 171 1.40 6.56 11.65
C GLN A 171 0.51 7.24 12.68
N PHE A 172 0.10 6.52 13.69
CA PHE A 172 -0.72 7.04 14.79
C PHE A 172 -0.56 6.23 16.06
N TYR A 173 -1.01 6.80 17.18
CA TYR A 173 -1.13 6.13 18.47
C TYR A 173 -2.59 5.73 18.68
N ARG A 174 -2.86 4.44 18.93
CA ARG A 174 -4.23 3.91 19.03
C ARG A 174 -5.02 4.48 20.23
N ASP A 175 -4.31 4.90 21.26
CA ASP A 175 -4.85 5.52 22.47
C ASP A 175 -4.97 7.06 22.39
N LYS A 176 -4.56 7.66 21.25
CA LYS A 176 -4.56 9.11 21.02
C LYS A 176 -5.20 9.51 19.70
N LEU A 177 -6.17 8.74 19.24
CA LEU A 177 -6.87 9.10 18.01
C LEU A 177 -7.70 10.37 18.19
N PRO A 178 -7.81 11.22 17.15
CA PRO A 178 -8.72 12.36 17.14
C PRO A 178 -10.15 11.93 17.47
N ASN A 179 -10.91 12.78 18.17
CA ASN A 179 -12.28 12.49 18.54
C ASN A 179 -13.13 12.09 17.32
N GLY A 180 -13.81 10.97 17.44
CA GLY A 180 -14.70 10.44 16.39
C GLY A 180 -13.99 9.69 15.26
N VAL A 181 -12.65 9.58 15.28
CA VAL A 181 -11.88 8.81 14.31
C VAL A 181 -11.63 7.39 14.82
N ARG A 182 -11.95 6.38 14.02
CA ARG A 182 -11.73 4.97 14.33
C ARG A 182 -10.57 4.41 13.50
N ILE A 183 -9.90 3.38 13.99
CA ILE A 183 -8.80 2.70 13.30
C ILE A 183 -9.23 2.19 11.93
N GLU A 184 -10.44 1.63 11.84
CA GLU A 184 -11.02 1.13 10.59
C GLU A 184 -11.17 2.24 9.53
N GLN A 185 -11.54 3.45 9.96
CA GLN A 185 -11.62 4.61 9.06
C GLN A 185 -10.23 5.04 8.57
N LEU A 186 -9.21 4.99 9.43
CA LEU A 186 -7.82 5.26 9.02
C LEU A 186 -7.29 4.20 8.07
N ARG A 187 -7.62 2.93 8.29
CA ARG A 187 -7.28 1.84 7.37
C ARG A 187 -7.99 2.02 6.03
N GLN A 188 -9.29 2.33 6.05
CA GLN A 188 -10.04 2.62 4.84
C GLN A 188 -9.46 3.84 4.12
N MET A 189 -9.14 4.91 4.84
CA MET A 189 -8.54 6.13 4.27
C MET A 189 -7.25 5.85 3.48
N ILE A 190 -6.36 5.01 3.99
CA ILE A 190 -5.11 4.67 3.29
C ILE A 190 -5.37 3.73 2.10
N MET A 191 -6.30 2.78 2.22
CA MET A 191 -6.66 1.86 1.14
C MET A 191 -7.43 2.56 0.00
N ASP A 192 -8.03 3.71 0.28
CA ASP A 192 -8.82 4.54 -0.65
C ASP A 192 -7.95 5.29 -1.69
N ALA A 193 -6.63 5.19 -1.57
CA ALA A 193 -5.72 5.84 -2.51
C ALA A 193 -5.84 5.23 -3.91
N GLN A 194 -5.89 6.09 -4.92
CA GLN A 194 -6.17 5.71 -6.32
C GLN A 194 -5.45 6.64 -7.31
N PHE A 195 -5.61 6.40 -8.59
CA PHE A 195 -5.07 7.25 -9.64
C PHE A 195 -6.18 8.00 -10.34
N SER A 196 -6.02 9.31 -10.49
CA SER A 196 -6.91 10.10 -11.33
C SER A 196 -6.51 9.88 -12.79
N TYR A 197 -7.35 9.18 -13.56
CA TYR A 197 -7.21 9.16 -15.02
C TYR A 197 -7.43 10.58 -15.55
N LYS A 198 -6.46 11.09 -16.29
CA LYS A 198 -6.63 12.33 -17.07
C LYS A 198 -7.33 12.03 -18.40
#